data_4287867a3914c28d84810bdb3953ff6d
#
_entry.id   4287867a3914c28d84810bdb3953ff6d
#
_cell.length_a   1.000
_cell.length_b   1.000
_cell.length_c   1.000
_cell.angle_alpha   90.00
_cell.angle_beta   90.00
_cell.angle_gamma   90.00
#
_symmetry.space_group_name_H-M   'P 1'
#
loop_
_entity.id
_entity.type
_entity.pdbx_description
1 polymer ?
#
loop_
_entity_poly.entity_id
_entity_poly.type
_entity_poly.pdbx_seq_one_letter_code
_entity_poly.pdbx_strand_id
1 'polypeptide(L)' 'MIADFVCTSANDGTHLFRPVSARGHTFWQKQNFNKFVIDNNEDYYIVKSVDSQKICDEIRKNNMDFTSLFVINKLCYE' A
#
# COMPACT_ATOMS: atom_id res chain seq x y z
N MET A 1 5.31 9.26 -14.86
CA MET A 1 4.84 9.62 -13.65
C MET A 1 5.24 8.70 -12.59
N ILE A 2 5.58 9.16 -11.46
CA ILE A 2 6.01 8.33 -10.39
C ILE A 2 4.95 8.23 -9.35
N ALA A 3 4.60 7.03 -9.00
CA ALA A 3 3.61 6.83 -7.96
C ALA A 3 4.26 7.02 -6.61
N ASP A 4 3.47 7.24 -5.60
CA ASP A 4 3.95 7.32 -4.24
C ASP A 4 3.90 5.95 -3.58
N PHE A 5 3.00 5.11 -4.02
CA PHE A 5 2.83 3.77 -3.46
C PHE A 5 2.57 2.75 -4.55
N VAL A 6 3.01 1.53 -4.30
CA VAL A 6 2.66 0.41 -5.14
C VAL A 6 1.92 -0.58 -4.23
N CYS A 7 0.83 -1.11 -4.71
CA CYS A 7 0.03 -2.03 -3.92
C CYS A 7 -0.25 -3.28 -4.73
N THR A 8 -0.13 -4.42 -4.14
CA THR A 8 -0.32 -5.70 -4.81
C THR A 8 -1.13 -6.65 -3.93
N SER A 9 -2.03 -7.37 -4.53
CA SER A 9 -2.78 -8.38 -3.80
C SER A 9 -1.94 -9.65 -3.71
N ALA A 10 -1.92 -10.26 -2.57
CA ALA A 10 -1.11 -11.45 -2.35
C ALA A 10 -1.86 -12.76 -2.37
N ASN A 11 -3.10 -12.78 -2.69
CA ASN A 11 -3.86 -14.04 -2.81
C ASN A 11 -4.12 -14.82 -1.55
N ASP A 12 -3.74 -14.35 -0.41
CA ASP A 12 -3.99 -15.08 0.81
C ASP A 12 -4.74 -14.23 1.81
N GLY A 13 -5.46 -13.26 1.32
CA GLY A 13 -6.21 -12.37 2.19
C GLY A 13 -5.38 -11.20 2.67
N THR A 14 -4.23 -10.98 2.07
CA THR A 14 -3.38 -9.85 2.43
C THR A 14 -3.05 -9.01 1.22
N HIS A 15 -2.57 -7.82 1.47
CA HIS A 15 -2.09 -6.92 0.43
C HIS A 15 -0.72 -6.40 0.83
N LEU A 16 0.09 -6.10 -0.16
CA LEU A 16 1.44 -5.61 0.04
C LEU A 16 1.49 -4.16 -0.38
N PHE A 17 2.00 -3.32 0.49
CA PHE A 17 2.15 -1.89 0.18
C PHE A 17 3.60 -1.51 0.22
N ARG A 18 4.04 -0.81 -0.78
CA ARG A 18 5.42 -0.36 -0.86
C ARG A 18 5.44 1.12 -1.13
N PRO A 19 5.89 1.94 -0.19
CA PRO A 19 6.08 3.36 -0.46
C PRO A 19 7.29 3.49 -1.37
N VAL A 20 7.18 4.24 -2.43
CA VAL A 20 8.28 4.36 -3.39
C VAL A 20 8.77 5.78 -3.57
N SER A 21 8.12 6.76 -3.00
CA SER A 21 8.60 8.13 -3.06
C SER A 21 8.92 8.60 -1.65
N ALA A 22 9.68 9.66 -1.55
CA ALA A 22 9.99 10.23 -0.25
C ALA A 22 8.70 10.66 0.46
N ARG A 23 7.78 11.26 -0.28
CA ARG A 23 6.55 11.70 0.35
C ARG A 23 5.66 10.50 0.71
N GLY A 24 5.77 9.41 -0.03
CA GLY A 24 5.04 8.18 0.29
C GLY A 24 5.53 7.60 1.61
N HIS A 25 6.83 7.54 1.80
CA HIS A 25 7.41 7.05 3.05
C HIS A 25 6.99 7.93 4.22
N THR A 26 7.03 9.25 4.05
CA THR A 26 6.67 10.16 5.11
C THR A 26 5.19 10.02 5.46
N PHE A 27 4.35 9.89 4.43
CA PHE A 27 2.92 9.77 4.63
C PHE A 27 2.59 8.48 5.39
N TRP A 28 3.26 7.38 5.05
CA TRP A 28 3.03 6.11 5.71
C TRP A 28 3.31 6.25 7.22
N GLN A 29 4.41 6.88 7.57
CA GLN A 29 4.76 7.06 8.95
C GLN A 29 3.83 8.04 9.66
N LYS A 30 3.48 9.11 9.00
CA LYS A 30 2.65 10.11 9.61
C LYS A 30 1.26 9.61 9.90
N GLN A 31 0.70 8.77 9.04
CA GLN A 31 -0.62 8.23 9.24
C GLN A 31 -0.60 7.03 10.20
N ASN A 32 0.58 6.61 10.60
CA ASN A 32 0.72 5.50 11.51
C ASN A 32 0.08 4.23 10.95
N PHE A 33 0.25 3.98 9.68
CA PHE A 33 -0.28 2.78 9.05
C PHE A 33 0.39 1.52 9.58
N ASN A 34 1.51 1.67 10.27
CA ASN A 34 2.18 0.52 10.84
C ASN A 34 1.29 -0.24 11.81
N LYS A 35 0.26 0.40 12.35
CA LYS A 35 -0.66 -0.30 13.23
C LYS A 35 -1.43 -1.40 12.50
N PHE A 36 -1.48 -1.34 11.16
CA PHE A 36 -2.16 -2.35 10.38
C PHE A 36 -1.21 -3.43 9.85
N VAL A 37 0.08 -3.23 9.99
CA VAL A 37 1.05 -4.13 9.41
C VAL A 37 1.13 -5.42 10.21
N ILE A 38 0.91 -6.55 9.56
CA ILE A 38 0.99 -7.83 10.23
C ILE A 38 2.35 -8.46 10.00
N ASP A 39 3.07 -8.01 8.98
CA ASP A 39 4.40 -8.49 8.72
C ASP A 39 5.05 -7.53 7.73
N ASN A 40 6.34 -7.57 7.59
CA ASN A 40 6.99 -6.72 6.62
C ASN A 40 8.32 -7.33 6.21
N ASN A 41 8.81 -6.93 5.05
CA ASN A 41 10.14 -7.30 4.69
C ASN A 41 10.80 -6.02 4.25
N GLU A 42 11.99 -6.09 3.67
CA GLU A 42 12.71 -4.91 3.37
C GLU A 42 12.05 -4.05 2.37
N ASP A 43 11.22 -4.61 1.52
CA ASP A 43 10.62 -3.86 0.44
C ASP A 43 9.20 -3.41 0.67
N TYR A 44 8.44 -4.08 1.48
CA TYR A 44 7.05 -3.70 1.61
C TYR A 44 6.43 -4.15 2.92
N TYR A 45 5.26 -3.61 3.18
CA TYR A 45 4.49 -3.92 4.38
C TYR A 45 3.33 -4.81 3.98
N ILE A 46 3.00 -5.76 4.81
CA ILE A 46 1.91 -6.69 4.55
C ILE A 46 0.78 -6.39 5.51
N VAL A 47 -0.41 -6.16 4.97
CA VAL A 47 -1.58 -5.87 5.78
C VAL A 47 -2.72 -6.77 5.37
N LYS A 48 -3.72 -6.92 6.20
CA LYS A 48 -4.88 -7.72 5.84
C LYS A 48 -5.68 -6.97 4.81
N SER A 49 -6.34 -7.70 3.92
CA SER A 49 -7.11 -7.07 2.86
C SER A 49 -8.16 -6.12 3.38
N VAL A 50 -8.76 -6.44 4.51
CA VAL A 50 -9.81 -5.59 5.06
C VAL A 50 -9.20 -4.25 5.49
N ASP A 51 -7.95 -4.23 5.93
CA ASP A 51 -7.33 -2.98 6.33
C ASP A 51 -6.75 -2.24 5.13
N SER A 52 -6.46 -2.95 4.06
CA SER A 52 -5.90 -2.31 2.88
C SER A 52 -6.87 -1.30 2.28
N GLN A 53 -8.16 -1.57 2.41
CA GLN A 53 -9.15 -0.64 1.88
C GLN A 53 -9.06 0.70 2.60
N LYS A 54 -8.84 0.67 3.90
CA LYS A 54 -8.72 1.90 4.67
C LYS A 54 -7.50 2.67 4.26
N ILE A 55 -6.41 1.95 4.03
CA ILE A 55 -5.15 2.58 3.63
C ILE A 55 -5.30 3.21 2.25
N CYS A 56 -5.90 2.49 1.31
CA CYS A 56 -6.10 3.01 -0.04
C CYS A 56 -6.98 4.26 -0.03
N ASP A 57 -8.01 4.25 0.80
CA ASP A 57 -8.90 5.39 0.89
C ASP A 57 -8.16 6.62 1.41
N GLU A 58 -7.28 6.44 2.38
CA GLU A 58 -6.52 7.57 2.90
C GLU A 58 -5.50 8.07 1.88
N ILE A 59 -4.90 7.18 1.14
CA ILE A 59 -3.95 7.59 0.12
C ILE A 59 -4.65 8.45 -0.92
N ARG A 60 -5.82 8.03 -1.39
CA ARG A 60 -6.54 8.79 -2.37
C ARG A 60 -7.04 10.10 -1.82
N LYS A 61 -7.51 10.08 -0.58
CA LYS A 61 -8.07 11.25 0.04
C LYS A 61 -7.02 12.34 0.19
N ASN A 62 -5.78 11.96 0.32
CA ASN A 62 -4.71 12.92 0.49
C ASN A 62 -3.96 13.22 -0.81
N ASN A 63 -4.56 12.86 -1.91
CA ASN A 63 -4.02 13.17 -3.24
C ASN A 63 -2.64 12.60 -3.48
N MET A 64 -2.37 11.44 -2.88
CA MET A 64 -1.13 10.75 -3.13
C MET A 64 -1.35 9.81 -4.31
N ASP A 65 -0.35 9.59 -5.09
CA ASP A 65 -0.46 8.72 -6.25
C ASP A 65 -0.24 7.27 -5.87
N PHE A 66 -0.99 6.40 -6.49
CA PHE A 66 -1.08 5.02 -6.10
C PHE A 66 -1.16 4.17 -7.34
N THR A 67 -0.31 3.23 -7.49
CA THR A 67 -0.32 2.38 -8.64
C THR A 67 -0.34 0.94 -8.22
N SER A 68 -1.05 0.11 -8.95
CA SER A 68 -1.11 -1.30 -8.68
C SER A 68 -0.14 -1.99 -9.58
N LEU A 69 0.65 -2.85 -9.02
CA LEU A 69 1.55 -3.56 -9.82
C LEU A 69 0.99 -4.85 -9.99
N PHE A 70 0.36 -5.12 -11.08
CA PHE A 70 -0.21 -6.27 -11.14
C PHE A 70 0.36 -7.16 -11.78
N VAL A 71 0.75 -6.96 -12.47
CA VAL A 71 1.36 -7.79 -13.08
C VAL A 71 0.83 -9.02 -13.11
N ILE A 72 1.11 -9.87 -12.54
CA ILE A 72 0.64 -11.06 -12.65
C ILE A 72 -0.44 -11.35 -11.91
N ASN A 73 -0.54 -10.87 -10.92
CA ASN A 73 -1.48 -11.29 -10.11
C ASN A 73 -2.57 -10.40 -10.11
N LYS A 74 -3.32 -10.28 -9.27
CA LYS A 74 -4.33 -9.48 -9.22
C LYS A 74 -4.00 -8.18 -8.78
N LEU A 75 -4.58 -7.16 -9.21
CA LEU A 75 -4.39 -5.90 -8.79
C LEU A 75 -5.05 -5.63 -7.57
N CYS A 76 -4.53 -4.79 -6.80
CA CYS A 76 -5.14 -4.60 -5.59
C CYS A 76 -6.13 -3.51 -5.70
N TYR A 77 -6.27 -2.84 -6.82
CA TYR A 77 -7.14 -1.88 -6.88
C TYR A 77 -7.85 -1.87 -7.92
N GLU A 78 -8.44 -1.40 -8.17
CA GLU A 78 -9.03 -1.39 -9.13
C GLU A 78 -9.70 -0.80 -9.19
#